data_7ca534ad1c1ccea712126daeb2ee04e2
#
_entry.id   7ca534ad1c1ccea712126daeb2ee04e2
#
_cell.length_a   1.000
_cell.length_b   1.000
_cell.length_c   1.000
_cell.angle_alpha   90.00
_cell.angle_beta   90.00
_cell.angle_gamma   90.00
#
_symmetry.space_group_name_H-M   'P 1'
#
loop_
_entity.id
_entity.type
_entity.pdbx_description
1 polymer ?
#
loop_
_entity_poly.entity_id
_entity_poly.type
_entity_poly.pdbx_seq_one_letter_code
_entity_poly.pdbx_strand_id
1 'polypeptide(L)'
;MRVPSAMTKFVFVTGGVVSSLGKGIASASLAAILESRGLKVTLVKLDPYLNVDPGTMSPFQHGEVFVTDDGAETDLDLGHYERFITTRMKRTNNFTTGQIYKSVLEKERRGDYLGKTVQVIPHVTNEIQEFVRRGAGDEVDVAIVEIGGTVGDIESLPFLEAVRQMSLKMGPGNCAFLHLTLVPWIPAAGELKTKPTQHSVQKLREIGRASCRERVSKQV
;
A
#
# COMPACT_ATOMS: atom_id res chain seq x y z
N MET A 1 -24.99 17.77 -12.96
CA MET A 1 -24.97 16.47 -13.64
C MET A 1 -23.54 15.92 -13.48
N ARG A 2 -23.34 14.90 -12.66
CA ARG A 2 -22.05 14.20 -12.55
C ARG A 2 -21.88 13.33 -13.79
N VAL A 3 -20.77 13.50 -14.51
CA VAL A 3 -20.34 12.56 -15.55
C VAL A 3 -20.21 11.19 -14.89
N PRO A 4 -20.63 10.07 -15.52
CA PRO A 4 -20.48 8.73 -14.96
C PRO A 4 -19.03 8.49 -14.56
N SER A 5 -18.84 7.93 -13.39
CA SER A 5 -17.55 7.68 -12.72
C SER A 5 -16.48 7.22 -13.71
N ALA A 6 -15.53 8.08 -13.98
CA ALA A 6 -14.26 7.63 -14.52
C ALA A 6 -13.71 6.55 -13.61
N MET A 7 -13.14 5.48 -14.18
CA MET A 7 -12.53 4.37 -13.45
C MET A 7 -11.65 4.89 -12.31
N THR A 8 -11.81 4.35 -11.09
CA THR A 8 -10.99 4.71 -9.91
C THR A 8 -9.50 4.69 -10.26
N LYS A 9 -8.79 5.76 -9.95
CA LYS A 9 -7.34 5.85 -10.13
C LYS A 9 -6.63 5.40 -8.86
N PHE A 10 -5.48 4.78 -9.02
CA PHE A 10 -4.70 4.25 -7.91
C PHE A 10 -3.36 4.97 -7.77
N VAL A 11 -3.02 5.32 -6.53
CA VAL A 11 -1.69 5.80 -6.17
C VAL A 11 -1.06 4.80 -5.22
N PHE A 12 -0.04 4.08 -5.67
CA PHE A 12 0.69 3.11 -4.86
C PHE A 12 1.85 3.80 -4.16
N VAL A 13 1.84 3.76 -2.81
CA VAL A 13 2.86 4.39 -1.96
C VAL A 13 3.76 3.31 -1.41
N THR A 14 5.05 3.41 -1.69
CA THR A 14 6.09 2.49 -1.24
C THR A 14 7.18 3.24 -0.47
N GLY A 15 7.95 2.54 0.34
CA GLY A 15 9.09 3.11 1.04
C GLY A 15 10.34 2.28 0.87
N GLY A 16 11.47 2.92 0.95
CA GLY A 16 12.77 2.28 0.89
C GLY A 16 13.75 2.84 1.93
N VAL A 17 14.87 2.15 2.11
CA VAL A 17 15.97 2.47 3.01
C VAL A 17 15.69 2.08 4.46
N VAL A 18 14.65 2.64 5.11
CA VAL A 18 14.29 2.36 6.52
C VAL A 18 12.79 2.29 6.71
N SER A 19 12.35 1.60 7.75
CA SER A 19 10.97 1.65 8.25
C SER A 19 10.68 3.01 8.91
N SER A 20 9.42 3.29 9.19
CA SER A 20 8.97 4.54 9.85
C SER A 20 9.39 5.82 9.11
N LEU A 21 9.55 5.75 7.79
CA LEU A 21 9.97 6.87 6.94
C LEU A 21 8.87 7.94 6.76
N GLY A 22 7.65 7.66 7.24
CA GLY A 22 6.53 8.59 7.12
C GLY A 22 5.62 8.33 5.90
N LYS A 23 5.56 7.08 5.41
CA LYS A 23 4.62 6.71 4.33
C LYS A 23 3.19 7.07 4.68
N GLY A 24 2.73 6.74 5.92
CA GLY A 24 1.38 7.04 6.40
C GLY A 24 1.06 8.53 6.35
N ILE A 25 1.96 9.37 6.85
CA ILE A 25 1.78 10.83 6.80
C ILE A 25 1.75 11.35 5.37
N ALA A 26 2.64 10.85 4.49
CA ALA A 26 2.66 11.25 3.09
C ALA A 26 1.40 10.83 2.35
N SER A 27 0.90 9.61 2.60
CA SER A 27 -0.35 9.07 2.04
C SER A 27 -1.55 9.89 2.51
N ALA A 28 -1.67 10.14 3.81
CA ALA A 28 -2.75 10.92 4.39
C ALA A 28 -2.75 12.38 3.93
N SER A 29 -1.57 13.01 3.86
CA SER A 29 -1.43 14.38 3.36
C SER A 29 -1.83 14.51 1.88
N LEU A 30 -1.41 13.54 1.05
CA LEU A 30 -1.82 13.49 -0.35
C LEU A 30 -3.34 13.30 -0.46
N ALA A 31 -3.93 12.43 0.35
CA ALA A 31 -5.37 12.22 0.39
C ALA A 31 -6.11 13.52 0.75
N ALA A 32 -5.68 14.22 1.79
CA ALA A 32 -6.28 15.50 2.20
C ALA A 32 -6.20 16.57 1.10
N ILE A 33 -5.07 16.65 0.40
CA ILE A 33 -4.92 17.59 -0.74
C ILE A 33 -5.86 17.22 -1.88
N LEU A 34 -6.04 15.95 -2.19
CA LEU A 34 -6.97 15.51 -3.24
C LEU A 34 -8.42 15.74 -2.81
N GLU A 35 -8.77 15.46 -1.57
CA GLU A 35 -10.10 15.70 -1.00
C GLU A 35 -10.44 17.19 -1.00
N SER A 36 -9.49 18.07 -0.66
CA SER A 36 -9.67 19.53 -0.70
C SER A 36 -9.92 20.06 -2.13
N ARG A 37 -9.58 19.29 -3.16
CA ARG A 37 -9.88 19.56 -4.57
C ARG A 37 -11.22 18.97 -5.03
N GLY A 38 -12.01 18.43 -4.11
CA GLY A 38 -13.34 17.89 -4.38
C GLY A 38 -13.36 16.45 -4.91
N LEU A 39 -12.23 15.74 -4.85
CA LEU A 39 -12.18 14.32 -5.22
C LEU A 39 -12.62 13.45 -4.03
N LYS A 40 -13.31 12.37 -4.32
CA LYS A 40 -13.58 11.31 -3.35
C LYS A 40 -12.34 10.41 -3.24
N VAL A 41 -11.77 10.35 -2.05
CA VAL A 41 -10.51 9.63 -1.80
C VAL A 41 -10.71 8.58 -0.72
N THR A 42 -10.04 7.46 -0.85
CA THR A 42 -9.87 6.46 0.23
C THR A 42 -8.42 6.04 0.33
N LEU A 43 -8.06 5.45 1.47
CA LEU A 43 -6.75 4.83 1.68
C LEU A 43 -6.93 3.34 1.94
N VAL A 44 -5.94 2.58 1.51
CA VAL A 44 -5.84 1.13 1.77
C VAL A 44 -4.43 0.83 2.26
N LYS A 45 -4.33 0.14 3.38
CA LYS A 45 -3.07 -0.30 3.98
C LYS A 45 -2.82 -1.77 3.69
N LEU A 46 -1.66 -2.10 3.15
CA LEU A 46 -1.18 -3.46 2.92
C LEU A 46 0.00 -3.73 3.84
N ASP A 47 -0.16 -4.67 4.75
CA ASP A 47 0.88 -5.02 5.72
C ASP A 47 1.52 -6.38 5.41
N PRO A 48 2.86 -6.46 5.28
CA PRO A 48 3.55 -7.66 4.80
C PRO A 48 3.71 -8.76 5.85
N TYR A 49 3.23 -8.58 7.07
CA TYR A 49 3.32 -9.61 8.10
C TYR A 49 2.26 -10.72 7.95
N LEU A 50 2.55 -11.90 8.54
CA LEU A 50 1.70 -13.09 8.44
C LEU A 50 0.58 -13.17 9.48
N ASN A 51 0.51 -12.24 10.42
CA ASN A 51 -0.59 -12.18 11.36
C ASN A 51 -1.90 -11.94 10.61
N VAL A 52 -2.90 -12.79 10.84
CA VAL A 52 -4.22 -12.66 10.24
C VAL A 52 -4.99 -11.49 10.87
N ASP A 53 -4.81 -11.32 12.17
CA ASP A 53 -5.45 -10.27 12.96
C ASP A 53 -4.38 -9.39 13.62
N PRO A 54 -4.35 -8.08 13.33
CA PRO A 54 -3.43 -7.16 14.00
C PRO A 54 -3.57 -7.13 15.52
N GLY A 55 -4.76 -7.40 16.07
CA GLY A 55 -5.01 -7.48 17.49
C GLY A 55 -4.23 -8.58 18.23
N THR A 56 -3.70 -9.55 17.51
CA THR A 56 -2.86 -10.62 18.10
C THR A 56 -1.39 -10.21 18.28
N MET A 57 -1.00 -9.05 17.75
CA MET A 57 0.39 -8.58 17.82
C MET A 57 0.67 -7.84 19.14
N SER A 58 1.94 -7.90 19.58
CA SER A 58 2.36 -7.16 20.77
C SER A 58 2.33 -5.65 20.54
N PRO A 59 1.61 -4.88 21.38
CA PRO A 59 1.56 -3.42 21.27
C PRO A 59 2.93 -2.76 21.41
N PHE A 60 3.87 -3.39 22.11
CA PHE A 60 5.25 -2.90 22.25
C PHE A 60 6.06 -2.95 20.95
N GLN A 61 5.69 -3.86 20.04
CA GLN A 61 6.40 -4.01 18.75
C GLN A 61 5.71 -3.27 17.61
N HIS A 62 4.38 -3.24 17.58
CA HIS A 62 3.59 -2.75 16.45
C HIS A 62 2.71 -1.55 16.77
N GLY A 63 2.70 -1.09 18.03
CA GLY A 63 1.78 -0.08 18.51
C GLY A 63 0.40 -0.68 18.85
N GLU A 64 -0.51 0.18 19.24
CA GLU A 64 -1.90 -0.18 19.53
C GLU A 64 -2.67 -0.39 18.21
N VAL A 65 -3.75 -1.19 18.29
CA VAL A 65 -4.66 -1.35 17.15
C VAL A 65 -5.63 -0.18 17.07
N PHE A 66 -6.07 0.13 15.86
CA PHE A 66 -7.20 1.00 15.62
C PHE A 66 -8.45 0.15 15.37
N VAL A 67 -9.54 0.45 16.07
CA VAL A 67 -10.83 -0.23 15.86
C VAL A 67 -11.70 0.64 14.98
N THR A 68 -12.07 0.11 13.84
CA THR A 68 -12.94 0.79 12.86
C THR A 68 -14.41 0.79 13.33
N ASP A 69 -15.24 1.66 12.76
CA ASP A 69 -16.67 1.75 13.09
C ASP A 69 -17.42 0.43 12.83
N ASP A 70 -16.94 -0.41 11.92
CA ASP A 70 -17.48 -1.75 11.63
C ASP A 70 -16.87 -2.86 12.53
N GLY A 71 -16.14 -2.47 13.59
CA GLY A 71 -15.63 -3.36 14.63
C GLY A 71 -14.41 -4.18 14.25
N ALA A 72 -13.67 -3.80 13.21
CA ALA A 72 -12.42 -4.46 12.86
C ALA A 72 -11.24 -3.89 13.65
N GLU A 73 -10.40 -4.77 14.18
CA GLU A 73 -9.08 -4.41 14.69
C GLU A 73 -8.12 -4.29 13.49
N THR A 74 -7.49 -3.14 13.35
CA THR A 74 -6.63 -2.80 12.19
C THR A 74 -5.33 -2.17 12.66
N ASP A 75 -4.41 -1.96 11.71
CA ASP A 75 -3.20 -1.21 11.96
C ASP A 75 -3.52 0.23 12.42
N LEU A 76 -2.72 0.76 13.33
CA LEU A 76 -2.89 2.11 13.90
C LEU A 76 -2.86 3.21 12.83
N ASP A 77 -2.21 2.98 11.70
CA ASP A 77 -2.15 3.93 10.60
C ASP A 77 -3.54 4.33 10.08
N LEU A 78 -4.56 3.44 10.18
CA LEU A 78 -5.92 3.80 9.78
C LEU A 78 -6.49 4.94 10.64
N GLY A 79 -6.20 4.93 11.93
CA GLY A 79 -6.56 6.03 12.82
C GLY A 79 -5.83 7.33 12.49
N HIS A 80 -4.59 7.23 12.01
CA HIS A 80 -3.86 8.39 11.51
C HIS A 80 -4.50 8.94 10.24
N TYR A 81 -4.94 8.09 9.30
CA TYR A 81 -5.60 8.53 8.07
C TYR A 81 -6.87 9.33 8.36
N GLU A 82 -7.71 8.85 9.28
CA GLU A 82 -8.96 9.54 9.66
C GLU A 82 -8.77 10.93 10.28
N ARG A 83 -7.55 11.24 10.74
CA ARG A 83 -7.23 12.60 11.21
C ARG A 83 -7.01 13.60 10.07
N PHE A 84 -6.76 13.12 8.85
CA PHE A 84 -6.43 13.96 7.70
C PHE A 84 -7.58 14.08 6.71
N ILE A 85 -8.45 13.06 6.61
CA ILE A 85 -9.52 12.98 5.62
C ILE A 85 -10.88 12.76 6.30
N THR A 86 -11.94 13.04 5.56
CA THR A 86 -13.33 12.87 6.04
C THR A 86 -13.85 11.44 5.82
N THR A 87 -13.20 10.67 4.94
CA THR A 87 -13.58 9.27 4.69
C THR A 87 -13.29 8.41 5.91
N ARG A 88 -14.32 7.68 6.39
CA ARG A 88 -14.17 6.71 7.48
C ARG A 88 -13.56 5.41 6.98
N MET A 89 -12.59 4.90 7.73
CA MET A 89 -11.93 3.63 7.44
C MET A 89 -12.81 2.46 7.88
N LYS A 90 -12.72 1.39 7.12
CA LYS A 90 -13.49 0.15 7.33
C LYS A 90 -12.53 -1.04 7.36
N ARG A 91 -13.04 -2.19 7.77
CA ARG A 91 -12.33 -3.48 7.70
C ARG A 91 -11.62 -3.70 6.37
N THR A 92 -12.21 -3.26 5.27
CA THR A 92 -11.68 -3.42 3.92
C THR A 92 -10.55 -2.45 3.57
N ASN A 93 -10.17 -1.56 4.46
CA ASN A 93 -9.09 -0.61 4.23
C ASN A 93 -7.73 -1.07 4.79
N ASN A 94 -7.69 -2.23 5.50
CA ASN A 94 -6.44 -2.83 5.97
C ASN A 94 -6.40 -4.32 5.64
N PHE A 95 -5.31 -4.78 5.07
CA PHE A 95 -5.07 -6.17 4.74
C PHE A 95 -3.67 -6.60 5.10
N THR A 96 -3.56 -7.80 5.68
CA THR A 96 -2.28 -8.42 5.99
C THR A 96 -1.96 -9.53 4.98
N THR A 97 -0.69 -9.87 4.84
CA THR A 97 -0.28 -11.07 4.08
C THR A 97 -0.99 -12.31 4.62
N GLY A 98 -1.14 -12.44 5.95
CA GLY A 98 -1.82 -13.57 6.57
C GLY A 98 -3.28 -13.71 6.12
N GLN A 99 -4.03 -12.62 6.04
CA GLN A 99 -5.42 -12.63 5.56
C GLN A 99 -5.50 -13.07 4.08
N ILE A 100 -4.58 -12.59 3.26
CA ILE A 100 -4.52 -12.94 1.83
C ILE A 100 -4.22 -14.42 1.64
N TYR A 101 -3.18 -14.94 2.31
CA TYR A 101 -2.84 -16.37 2.22
C TYR A 101 -3.93 -17.25 2.79
N LYS A 102 -4.54 -16.87 3.92
CA LYS A 102 -5.71 -17.57 4.47
C LYS A 102 -6.83 -17.68 3.44
N SER A 103 -7.18 -16.59 2.78
CA SER A 103 -8.22 -16.58 1.73
C SER A 103 -7.86 -17.51 0.56
N VAL A 104 -6.62 -17.49 0.10
CA VAL A 104 -6.15 -18.38 -0.99
C VAL A 104 -6.22 -19.84 -0.57
N LEU A 105 -5.78 -20.18 0.64
CA LEU A 105 -5.83 -21.54 1.16
C LEU A 105 -7.26 -22.03 1.37
N GLU A 106 -8.15 -21.20 1.87
CA GLU A 106 -9.57 -21.52 2.00
C GLU A 106 -10.23 -21.79 0.64
N LYS A 107 -9.92 -20.98 -0.38
CA LYS A 107 -10.37 -21.19 -1.77
C LYS A 107 -9.83 -22.50 -2.35
N GLU A 108 -8.57 -22.82 -2.09
CA GLU A 108 -7.97 -24.10 -2.49
C GLU A 108 -8.72 -25.28 -1.86
N ARG A 109 -8.93 -25.24 -0.54
CA ARG A 109 -9.64 -26.31 0.20
C ARG A 109 -11.09 -26.49 -0.24
N ARG A 110 -11.76 -25.45 -0.69
CA ARG A 110 -13.11 -25.54 -1.27
C ARG A 110 -13.13 -26.05 -2.71
N GLY A 111 -11.97 -26.14 -3.38
CA GLY A 111 -11.88 -26.57 -4.77
C GLY A 111 -12.10 -25.46 -5.80
N ASP A 112 -12.07 -24.18 -5.40
CA ASP A 112 -12.34 -23.04 -6.29
C ASP A 112 -11.34 -22.96 -7.46
N TYR A 113 -10.15 -23.58 -7.31
CA TYR A 113 -9.12 -23.62 -8.36
C TYR A 113 -9.18 -24.86 -9.26
N LEU A 114 -10.21 -25.70 -9.12
CA LEU A 114 -10.50 -26.85 -10.00
C LEU A 114 -9.29 -27.79 -10.18
N GLY A 115 -8.56 -28.07 -9.11
CA GLY A 115 -7.40 -28.99 -9.11
C GLY A 115 -6.12 -28.40 -9.74
N LYS A 116 -6.10 -27.12 -10.08
CA LYS A 116 -4.87 -26.45 -10.56
C LYS A 116 -3.85 -26.31 -9.44
N THR A 117 -2.58 -26.34 -9.80
CA THR A 117 -1.49 -26.00 -8.88
C THR A 117 -1.62 -24.53 -8.45
N VAL A 118 -1.78 -24.28 -7.14
CA VAL A 118 -1.89 -22.93 -6.57
C VAL A 118 -0.49 -22.41 -6.24
N GLN A 119 -0.16 -21.21 -6.73
CA GLN A 119 1.16 -20.60 -6.61
C GLN A 119 1.02 -19.12 -6.21
N VAL A 120 2.12 -18.51 -5.78
CA VAL A 120 2.14 -17.06 -5.47
C VAL A 120 1.68 -16.26 -6.69
N ILE A 121 2.24 -16.58 -7.87
CA ILE A 121 1.79 -16.02 -9.15
C ILE A 121 1.09 -17.14 -9.93
N PRO A 122 -0.17 -16.98 -10.34
CA PRO A 122 -1.00 -15.77 -10.25
C PRO A 122 -1.94 -15.70 -9.03
N HIS A 123 -2.05 -16.75 -8.20
CA HIS A 123 -3.17 -16.88 -7.26
C HIS A 123 -3.11 -15.86 -6.11
N VAL A 124 -1.97 -15.76 -5.41
CA VAL A 124 -1.79 -14.77 -4.33
C VAL A 124 -1.80 -13.36 -4.90
N THR A 125 -1.12 -13.12 -6.03
CA THR A 125 -1.11 -11.78 -6.64
C THR A 125 -2.49 -11.34 -7.14
N ASN A 126 -3.31 -12.25 -7.66
CA ASN A 126 -4.70 -11.94 -8.03
C ASN A 126 -5.55 -11.65 -6.79
N GLU A 127 -5.36 -12.40 -5.72
CA GLU A 127 -6.06 -12.16 -4.45
C GLU A 127 -5.73 -10.79 -3.88
N ILE A 128 -4.45 -10.39 -3.87
CA ILE A 128 -4.02 -9.05 -3.47
C ILE A 128 -4.74 -7.97 -4.30
N GLN A 129 -4.78 -8.13 -5.62
CA GLN A 129 -5.46 -7.16 -6.49
C GLN A 129 -6.96 -7.06 -6.18
N GLU A 130 -7.59 -8.18 -5.84
CA GLU A 130 -9.01 -8.20 -5.45
C GLU A 130 -9.23 -7.50 -4.12
N PHE A 131 -8.37 -7.74 -3.13
CA PHE A 131 -8.43 -7.04 -1.84
C PHE A 131 -8.23 -5.52 -2.03
N VAL A 132 -7.29 -5.10 -2.86
CA VAL A 132 -7.07 -3.67 -3.17
C VAL A 132 -8.31 -3.03 -3.81
N ARG A 133 -8.94 -3.69 -4.78
CA ARG A 133 -10.18 -3.18 -5.40
C ARG A 133 -11.32 -3.09 -4.40
N ARG A 134 -11.50 -4.13 -3.57
CA ARG A 134 -12.52 -4.16 -2.53
C ARG A 134 -12.30 -3.05 -1.49
N GLY A 135 -11.04 -2.79 -1.11
CA GLY A 135 -10.69 -1.70 -0.19
C GLY A 135 -10.91 -0.31 -0.80
N ALA A 136 -10.71 -0.18 -2.10
CA ALA A 136 -11.00 1.06 -2.82
C ALA A 136 -12.51 1.33 -2.88
N GLY A 137 -13.33 0.29 -3.09
CA GLY A 137 -14.76 0.44 -3.35
C GLY A 137 -15.05 1.07 -4.72
N ASP A 138 -16.34 1.20 -5.05
CA ASP A 138 -16.79 1.60 -6.39
C ASP A 138 -17.09 3.11 -6.52
N GLU A 139 -17.06 3.85 -5.42
CA GLU A 139 -17.54 5.24 -5.39
C GLU A 139 -16.43 6.29 -5.23
N VAL A 140 -15.16 5.91 -5.33
CA VAL A 140 -14.03 6.81 -5.16
C VAL A 140 -13.38 7.19 -6.48
N ASP A 141 -12.89 8.42 -6.55
CA ASP A 141 -12.13 8.91 -7.71
C ASP A 141 -10.67 8.44 -7.63
N VAL A 142 -10.11 8.41 -6.41
CA VAL A 142 -8.71 8.02 -6.16
C VAL A 142 -8.61 7.12 -4.92
N ALA A 143 -7.97 5.97 -5.08
CA ALA A 143 -7.54 5.11 -3.98
C ALA A 143 -6.03 5.22 -3.79
N ILE A 144 -5.59 5.60 -2.60
CA ILE A 144 -4.18 5.62 -2.22
C ILE A 144 -3.89 4.32 -1.47
N VAL A 145 -2.98 3.52 -2.01
CA VAL A 145 -2.63 2.20 -1.48
C VAL A 145 -1.23 2.27 -0.89
N GLU A 146 -1.14 2.26 0.42
CA GLU A 146 0.13 2.23 1.14
C GLU A 146 0.61 0.80 1.31
N ILE A 147 1.80 0.52 0.80
CA ILE A 147 2.45 -0.78 0.96
C ILE A 147 3.41 -0.71 2.14
N GLY A 148 3.12 -1.50 3.17
CA GLY A 148 3.97 -1.67 4.34
C GLY A 148 5.31 -2.31 4.00
N GLY A 149 6.24 -2.21 4.95
CA GLY A 149 7.60 -2.73 4.78
C GLY A 149 8.49 -1.84 3.91
N THR A 150 9.62 -2.40 3.51
CA THR A 150 10.67 -1.72 2.74
C THR A 150 10.83 -2.41 1.40
N VAL A 151 10.95 -1.65 0.32
CA VAL A 151 11.23 -2.19 -1.01
C VAL A 151 12.59 -2.88 -1.01
N GLY A 152 12.59 -4.15 -1.37
CA GLY A 152 13.75 -5.05 -1.28
C GLY A 152 13.60 -6.17 -0.25
N ASP A 153 12.68 -6.02 0.69
CA ASP A 153 12.35 -7.08 1.64
C ASP A 153 11.50 -8.16 0.96
N ILE A 154 11.77 -9.41 1.34
CA ILE A 154 11.12 -10.60 0.76
C ILE A 154 9.59 -10.57 0.97
N GLU A 155 9.17 -10.09 2.13
CA GLU A 155 7.77 -10.02 2.54
C GLU A 155 6.93 -9.09 1.66
N SER A 156 7.55 -8.06 1.09
CA SER A 156 6.86 -7.07 0.25
C SER A 156 6.73 -7.50 -1.21
N LEU A 157 7.50 -8.49 -1.67
CA LEU A 157 7.56 -8.87 -3.09
C LEU A 157 6.21 -9.25 -3.69
N PRO A 158 5.33 -10.05 -3.04
CA PRO A 158 4.02 -10.38 -3.60
C PRO A 158 3.13 -9.16 -3.80
N PHE A 159 3.18 -8.18 -2.89
CA PHE A 159 2.45 -6.92 -3.03
C PHE A 159 2.96 -6.10 -4.20
N LEU A 160 4.28 -5.93 -4.30
CA LEU A 160 4.90 -5.16 -5.38
C LEU A 160 4.60 -5.78 -6.75
N GLU A 161 4.66 -7.11 -6.87
CA GLU A 161 4.28 -7.82 -8.09
C GLU A 161 2.79 -7.66 -8.41
N ALA A 162 1.92 -7.75 -7.41
CA ALA A 162 0.48 -7.57 -7.60
C ALA A 162 0.12 -6.17 -8.11
N VAL A 163 0.71 -5.11 -7.54
CA VAL A 163 0.44 -3.74 -7.99
C VAL A 163 1.07 -3.44 -9.35
N ARG A 164 2.21 -4.07 -9.69
CA ARG A 164 2.77 -4.03 -11.04
C ARG A 164 1.78 -4.61 -12.06
N GLN A 165 1.25 -5.80 -11.80
CA GLN A 165 0.26 -6.45 -12.66
C GLN A 165 -1.02 -5.62 -12.77
N MET A 166 -1.48 -5.05 -11.64
CA MET A 166 -2.66 -4.19 -11.61
C MET A 166 -2.46 -2.95 -12.48
N SER A 167 -1.30 -2.30 -12.38
CA SER A 167 -0.97 -1.13 -13.21
C SER A 167 -0.97 -1.46 -14.72
N LEU A 168 -0.48 -2.65 -15.11
CA LEU A 168 -0.52 -3.08 -16.50
C LEU A 168 -1.96 -3.32 -17.00
N LYS A 169 -2.79 -3.97 -16.17
CA LYS A 169 -4.20 -4.25 -16.51
C LYS A 169 -5.03 -2.97 -16.63
N MET A 170 -4.77 -1.98 -15.78
CA MET A 170 -5.51 -0.73 -15.77
C MET A 170 -5.10 0.23 -16.88
N GLY A 171 -3.92 0.07 -17.43
CA GLY A 171 -3.40 0.89 -18.50
C GLY A 171 -2.84 2.25 -18.06
N PRO A 172 -2.25 2.99 -19.00
CA PRO A 172 -1.61 4.28 -18.73
C PRO A 172 -2.58 5.32 -18.15
N GLY A 173 -2.08 6.14 -17.22
CA GLY A 173 -2.86 7.26 -16.63
C GLY A 173 -3.82 6.87 -15.51
N ASN A 174 -3.97 5.58 -15.19
CA ASN A 174 -4.86 5.11 -14.12
C ASN A 174 -4.12 4.69 -12.86
N CYS A 175 -2.79 4.56 -12.92
CA CYS A 175 -1.95 4.25 -11.77
C CYS A 175 -0.76 5.19 -11.69
N ALA A 176 -0.40 5.61 -10.47
CA ALA A 176 0.82 6.34 -10.17
C ALA A 176 1.59 5.62 -9.05
N PHE A 177 2.91 5.76 -9.03
CA PHE A 177 3.78 5.21 -7.99
C PHE A 177 4.49 6.35 -7.27
N LEU A 178 4.35 6.38 -5.96
CA LEU A 178 5.04 7.30 -5.06
C LEU A 178 6.02 6.48 -4.21
N HIS A 179 7.30 6.75 -4.34
CA HIS A 179 8.34 6.05 -3.60
C HIS A 179 9.07 7.00 -2.66
N LEU A 180 8.93 6.77 -1.36
CA LEU A 180 9.61 7.55 -0.32
C LEU A 180 10.96 6.94 -0.01
N THR A 181 11.98 7.77 0.11
CA THR A 181 13.34 7.34 0.47
C THR A 181 13.97 8.34 1.44
N LEU A 182 14.97 7.87 2.17
CA LEU A 182 15.78 8.70 3.06
C LEU A 182 17.04 9.17 2.34
N VAL A 183 17.30 10.48 2.42
CA VAL A 183 18.59 11.08 2.03
C VAL A 183 19.28 11.61 3.28
N PRO A 184 20.12 10.79 3.95
CA PRO A 184 20.73 11.21 5.22
C PRO A 184 21.80 12.27 5.00
N TRP A 185 21.85 13.25 5.90
CA TRP A 185 22.97 14.13 6.08
C TRP A 185 23.99 13.47 7.00
N ILE A 186 25.25 13.43 6.59
CA ILE A 186 26.35 12.88 7.41
C ILE A 186 27.21 14.03 7.90
N PRO A 187 27.11 14.43 9.16
CA PRO A 187 27.82 15.60 9.70
C PRO A 187 29.36 15.52 9.53
N ALA A 188 29.94 14.34 9.77
CA ALA A 188 31.35 14.09 9.63
C ALA A 188 31.87 14.26 8.19
N ALA A 189 31.03 14.07 7.17
CA ALA A 189 31.37 14.24 5.78
C ALA A 189 30.92 15.58 5.21
N GLY A 190 30.09 16.34 5.93
CA GLY A 190 29.52 17.61 5.50
C GLY A 190 28.62 17.52 4.25
N GLU A 191 28.01 16.36 3.98
CA GLU A 191 27.24 16.15 2.75
C GLU A 191 26.04 15.23 2.91
N LEU A 192 25.08 15.35 1.96
CA LEU A 192 23.96 14.42 1.79
C LEU A 192 24.43 13.15 1.07
N LYS A 193 24.03 11.99 1.59
CA LYS A 193 24.31 10.68 0.97
C LYS A 193 23.10 10.18 0.19
N THR A 194 23.22 10.10 -1.12
CA THR A 194 22.14 9.65 -2.02
C THR A 194 22.20 8.17 -2.36
N LYS A 195 23.26 7.46 -2.01
CA LYS A 195 23.45 6.05 -2.34
C LYS A 195 22.32 5.14 -1.84
N PRO A 196 21.81 5.29 -0.60
CA PRO A 196 20.68 4.49 -0.14
C PRO A 196 19.43 4.68 -1.00
N THR A 197 19.14 5.91 -1.39
CA THR A 197 18.03 6.23 -2.31
C THR A 197 18.24 5.57 -3.67
N GLN A 198 19.45 5.64 -4.24
CA GLN A 198 19.75 5.02 -5.52
C GLN A 198 19.51 3.50 -5.49
N HIS A 199 19.97 2.83 -4.44
CA HIS A 199 19.77 1.38 -4.27
C HIS A 199 18.28 1.05 -4.12
N SER A 200 17.53 1.81 -3.34
CA SER A 200 16.09 1.58 -3.15
C SER A 200 15.30 1.76 -4.45
N VAL A 201 15.60 2.81 -5.20
CA VAL A 201 15.00 3.06 -6.52
C VAL A 201 15.37 1.96 -7.52
N GLN A 202 16.63 1.48 -7.50
CA GLN A 202 17.06 0.37 -8.34
C GLN A 202 16.25 -0.90 -8.02
N LYS A 203 16.07 -1.24 -6.75
CA LYS A 203 15.24 -2.38 -6.32
C LYS A 203 13.79 -2.24 -6.76
N LEU A 204 13.19 -1.07 -6.68
CA LEU A 204 11.84 -0.82 -7.18
C LEU A 204 11.77 -1.02 -8.71
N ARG A 205 12.79 -0.59 -9.45
CA ARG A 205 12.86 -0.76 -10.92
C ARG A 205 13.04 -2.21 -11.35
N GLU A 206 13.75 -3.02 -10.57
CA GLU A 206 13.93 -4.47 -10.84
C GLU A 206 12.58 -5.22 -10.89
N ILE A 207 11.56 -4.73 -10.21
CA ILE A 207 10.20 -5.27 -10.25
C ILE A 207 9.47 -4.93 -11.57
N GLY A 208 10.12 -4.19 -12.48
CA GLY A 208 9.63 -3.94 -13.84
C GLY A 208 8.76 -2.69 -13.98
N ARG A 209 8.82 -1.73 -13.05
CA ARG A 209 8.20 -0.42 -13.22
C ARG A 209 9.04 0.71 -12.64
N ALA A 210 9.46 1.60 -13.53
CA ALA A 210 9.92 2.92 -13.12
C ALA A 210 8.73 3.74 -12.63
N SER A 211 8.91 4.44 -11.52
CA SER A 211 7.97 5.45 -11.04
C SER A 211 7.74 6.51 -12.13
N CYS A 212 6.52 7.00 -12.26
CA CYS A 212 6.19 7.98 -13.29
C CYS A 212 6.89 9.33 -13.11
N ARG A 213 7.42 9.67 -11.94
CA ARG A 213 8.27 10.86 -11.69
C ARG A 213 8.98 10.70 -10.35
N GLU A 214 10.29 10.73 -10.37
CA GLU A 214 11.12 10.81 -9.17
C GLU A 214 11.07 12.26 -8.62
N ARG A 215 10.55 12.42 -7.41
CA ARG A 215 10.79 13.62 -6.62
C ARG A 215 11.54 13.23 -5.37
N VAL A 216 12.73 13.72 -5.22
CA VAL A 216 13.50 13.65 -3.97
C VAL A 216 13.00 14.78 -3.07
N SER A 217 12.31 14.45 -1.98
CA SER A 217 12.03 15.44 -0.95
C SER A 217 13.30 15.62 -0.12
N LYS A 218 13.84 16.84 -0.10
CA LYS A 218 14.87 17.22 0.87
C LYS A 218 14.16 17.42 2.22
N GLN A 219 14.49 16.59 3.21
CA GLN A 219 14.27 16.98 4.60
C GLN A 219 15.47 17.81 5.03
N VAL A 220 15.20 19.05 5.42
CA VAL A 220 16.14 19.94 6.11
C VAL A 220 16.11 19.60 7.59
#